data_d8a9ed884175495322273bc891e7cde6
#
_entry.id   d8a9ed884175495322273bc891e7cde6
#
_cell.length_a   1.000
_cell.length_b   1.000
_cell.length_c   1.000
_cell.angle_alpha   90.00
_cell.angle_beta   90.00
_cell.angle_gamma   90.00
#
_symmetry.space_group_name_H-M   'P 1'
#
loop_
_entity.id
_entity.type
_entity.pdbx_description
1 polymer ?
#
loop_
_entity_poly.entity_id
_entity_poly.type
_entity_poly.pdbx_seq_one_letter_code
_entity_poly.pdbx_strand_id
1 'polypeptide(L)'
;IDGGNGGLREFFAHDWTPYEGEKGRIMEPGHQFEWAWLLVRWGSLRGNEEAIRKAKRLFEIGEAYGICPRRKVAVMSLYDDFSMRDGLARLWPQTEWLKAAVRLASVTDGEERQRYLASGLSAIGALQPFLDTPVKGLWFDKWPADRPMLDEPAPASTFYHIVCAIYEAEAVLAVHE
;
A
#
# COMPACT_ATOMS: atom_id res chain seq x y z
N ILE A 1 0.21 6.93 -14.32
CA ILE A 1 0.00 5.47 -14.41
C ILE A 1 0.47 5.02 -15.77
N ASP A 2 1.36 4.03 -15.78
CA ASP A 2 1.95 3.49 -17.02
C ASP A 2 0.84 2.92 -17.94
N GLY A 3 0.81 3.37 -19.19
CA GLY A 3 -0.15 2.87 -20.17
C GLY A 3 0.10 1.41 -20.61
N GLY A 4 1.28 0.84 -20.34
CA GLY A 4 1.65 -0.52 -20.72
C GLY A 4 1.16 -1.58 -19.74
N ASN A 5 1.47 -1.44 -18.47
CA ASN A 5 1.16 -2.44 -17.43
C ASN A 5 0.18 -1.97 -16.35
N GLY A 6 -0.14 -0.67 -16.32
CA GLY A 6 -1.07 -0.05 -15.38
C GLY A 6 -0.46 0.28 -14.00
N GLY A 7 0.84 0.12 -13.83
CA GLY A 7 1.53 0.47 -12.60
C GLY A 7 1.93 1.94 -12.51
N LEU A 8 2.28 2.39 -11.34
CA LEU A 8 2.80 3.73 -11.08
C LEU A 8 4.31 3.65 -10.80
N ARG A 9 5.10 4.33 -11.61
CA ARG A 9 6.55 4.50 -11.39
C ARG A 9 6.80 5.66 -10.43
N GLU A 10 8.01 5.70 -9.84
CA GLU A 10 8.34 6.69 -8.81
C GLU A 10 8.95 7.97 -9.38
N PHE A 11 9.68 7.88 -10.48
CA PHE A 11 10.51 8.98 -10.96
C PHE A 11 10.17 9.40 -12.36
N PHE A 12 9.84 10.68 -12.50
CA PHE A 12 9.46 11.30 -13.76
C PHE A 12 10.29 12.57 -13.99
N ALA A 13 10.55 12.88 -15.26
CA ALA A 13 11.05 14.17 -15.69
C ALA A 13 9.95 15.24 -15.57
N HIS A 14 10.30 16.50 -15.82
CA HIS A 14 9.38 17.62 -15.66
C HIS A 14 8.15 17.56 -16.61
N ASP A 15 8.28 16.89 -17.72
CA ASP A 15 7.22 16.63 -18.72
C ASP A 15 6.42 15.34 -18.46
N TRP A 16 6.59 14.73 -17.28
CA TRP A 16 5.96 13.48 -16.87
C TRP A 16 6.41 12.23 -17.65
N THR A 17 7.50 12.31 -18.41
CA THR A 17 8.12 11.09 -18.94
C THR A 17 8.88 10.36 -17.82
N PRO A 18 8.83 9.04 -17.77
CA PRO A 18 9.66 8.30 -16.81
C PRO A 18 11.14 8.60 -17.04
N TYR A 19 11.93 8.69 -15.97
CA TYR A 19 13.37 8.79 -16.11
C TYR A 19 13.93 7.61 -16.91
N GLU A 20 15.05 7.87 -17.60
CA GLU A 20 15.80 6.81 -18.27
C GLU A 20 16.54 5.92 -17.28
N GLY A 21 16.88 4.69 -17.72
CA GLY A 21 17.66 3.73 -16.96
C GLY A 21 16.93 3.15 -15.76
N GLU A 22 17.68 2.63 -14.80
CA GLU A 22 17.14 1.90 -13.65
C GLU A 22 16.19 2.75 -12.80
N LYS A 23 16.52 4.02 -12.60
CA LYS A 23 15.72 4.93 -11.78
C LYS A 23 14.28 5.06 -12.28
N GLY A 24 14.09 5.16 -13.59
CA GLY A 24 12.76 5.28 -14.19
C GLY A 24 11.96 3.99 -14.21
N ARG A 25 12.56 2.87 -13.80
CA ARG A 25 11.90 1.57 -13.70
C ARG A 25 11.36 1.27 -12.31
N ILE A 26 11.70 2.10 -11.30
CA ILE A 26 11.35 1.85 -9.90
C ILE A 26 9.85 2.08 -9.66
N MET A 27 9.23 1.14 -8.95
CA MET A 27 7.86 1.18 -8.45
C MET A 27 7.84 0.79 -6.98
N GLU A 28 7.06 1.48 -6.15
CA GLU A 28 6.88 1.13 -4.74
C GLU A 28 5.47 0.57 -4.50
N PRO A 29 5.34 -0.67 -3.99
CA PRO A 29 4.03 -1.24 -3.63
C PRO A 29 3.22 -0.33 -2.69
N GLY A 30 3.88 0.31 -1.73
CA GLY A 30 3.25 1.28 -0.84
C GLY A 30 2.57 2.42 -1.59
N HIS A 31 3.20 2.99 -2.60
CA HIS A 31 2.62 4.05 -3.44
C HIS A 31 1.54 3.51 -4.39
N GLN A 32 1.63 2.25 -4.85
CA GLN A 32 0.52 1.63 -5.59
C GLN A 32 -0.75 1.62 -4.72
N PHE A 33 -0.64 1.22 -3.45
CA PHE A 33 -1.75 1.22 -2.50
C PHE A 33 -2.21 2.64 -2.14
N GLU A 34 -1.31 3.57 -1.86
CA GLU A 34 -1.65 4.96 -1.52
C GLU A 34 -2.42 5.63 -2.66
N TRP A 35 -1.94 5.50 -3.90
CA TRP A 35 -2.65 6.03 -5.05
C TRP A 35 -3.96 5.29 -5.33
N ALA A 36 -4.05 3.98 -5.06
CA ALA A 36 -5.32 3.28 -5.13
C ALA A 36 -6.34 3.90 -4.17
N TRP A 37 -5.97 4.13 -2.92
CA TRP A 37 -6.80 4.80 -1.92
C TRP A 37 -7.23 6.20 -2.34
N LEU A 38 -6.29 7.04 -2.80
CA LEU A 38 -6.57 8.40 -3.25
C LEU A 38 -7.53 8.43 -4.45
N LEU A 39 -7.31 7.56 -5.43
CA LEU A 39 -8.13 7.48 -6.63
C LEU A 39 -9.55 6.99 -6.34
N VAL A 40 -9.75 6.06 -5.41
CA VAL A 40 -11.11 5.67 -4.99
C VAL A 40 -11.82 6.84 -4.32
N ARG A 41 -11.15 7.55 -3.41
CA ARG A 41 -11.74 8.71 -2.73
C ARG A 41 -12.13 9.81 -3.71
N TRP A 42 -11.21 10.17 -4.60
CA TRP A 42 -11.46 11.18 -5.61
C TRP A 42 -12.51 10.75 -6.62
N GLY A 43 -12.43 9.50 -7.10
CA GLY A 43 -13.36 8.92 -8.06
C GLY A 43 -14.80 8.89 -7.52
N SER A 44 -14.97 8.46 -6.26
CA SER A 44 -16.28 8.46 -5.60
C SER A 44 -16.85 9.86 -5.46
N LEU A 45 -16.01 10.84 -5.05
CA LEU A 45 -16.43 12.24 -4.90
C LEU A 45 -16.86 12.87 -6.24
N ARG A 46 -16.27 12.46 -7.35
CA ARG A 46 -16.49 13.02 -8.69
C ARG A 46 -17.37 12.17 -9.60
N GLY A 47 -17.82 11.01 -9.15
CA GLY A 47 -18.53 10.04 -10.00
C GLY A 47 -17.65 9.53 -11.16
N ASN A 48 -16.35 9.39 -10.94
CA ASN A 48 -15.37 9.03 -11.97
C ASN A 48 -15.00 7.54 -11.86
N GLU A 49 -15.70 6.69 -12.62
CA GLU A 49 -15.47 5.25 -12.65
C GLU A 49 -14.10 4.85 -13.22
N GLU A 50 -13.53 5.67 -14.10
CA GLU A 50 -12.18 5.45 -14.65
C GLU A 50 -11.12 5.52 -13.55
N ALA A 51 -11.25 6.48 -12.62
CA ALA A 51 -10.35 6.58 -11.46
C ALA A 51 -10.47 5.35 -10.57
N ILE A 52 -11.69 4.86 -10.32
CA ILE A 52 -11.91 3.65 -9.52
C ILE A 52 -11.33 2.42 -10.23
N ARG A 53 -11.48 2.29 -11.53
CA ARG A 53 -10.85 1.21 -12.32
C ARG A 53 -9.31 1.23 -12.21
N LYS A 54 -8.70 2.41 -12.32
CA LYS A 54 -7.25 2.59 -12.14
C LYS A 54 -6.81 2.25 -10.71
N ALA A 55 -7.60 2.64 -9.72
CA ALA A 55 -7.35 2.28 -8.32
C ALA A 55 -7.31 0.76 -8.11
N LYS A 56 -8.30 0.04 -8.64
CA LYS A 56 -8.34 -1.43 -8.59
C LYS A 56 -7.09 -2.04 -9.22
N ARG A 57 -6.65 -1.53 -10.38
CA ARG A 57 -5.45 -2.02 -11.05
C ARG A 57 -4.18 -1.79 -10.24
N LEU A 58 -4.00 -0.61 -9.64
CA LEU A 58 -2.86 -0.32 -8.77
C LEU A 58 -2.85 -1.25 -7.54
N PHE A 59 -4.01 -1.44 -6.92
CA PHE A 59 -4.15 -2.36 -5.79
C PHE A 59 -3.77 -3.79 -6.17
N GLU A 60 -4.25 -4.29 -7.30
CA GLU A 60 -3.91 -5.63 -7.81
C GLU A 60 -2.40 -5.80 -8.02
N ILE A 61 -1.72 -4.80 -8.57
CA ILE A 61 -0.27 -4.83 -8.75
C ILE A 61 0.44 -4.89 -7.40
N GLY A 62 0.06 -4.01 -6.46
CA GLY A 62 0.62 -4.01 -5.12
C GLY A 62 0.45 -5.35 -4.41
N GLU A 63 -0.74 -5.94 -4.48
CA GLU A 63 -1.07 -7.21 -3.82
C GLU A 63 -0.38 -8.40 -4.49
N ALA A 64 -0.43 -8.50 -5.83
CA ALA A 64 0.10 -9.66 -6.55
C ALA A 64 1.63 -9.73 -6.54
N TYR A 65 2.31 -8.59 -6.61
CA TYR A 65 3.76 -8.55 -6.80
C TYR A 65 4.52 -7.91 -5.64
N GLY A 66 3.86 -7.03 -4.89
CA GLY A 66 4.47 -6.26 -3.80
C GLY A 66 4.46 -6.96 -2.44
N ILE A 67 3.74 -8.06 -2.27
CA ILE A 67 3.67 -8.78 -0.99
C ILE A 67 4.67 -9.92 -0.95
N CYS A 68 5.58 -9.89 0.04
CA CYS A 68 6.52 -10.97 0.28
C CYS A 68 5.77 -12.25 0.70
N PRO A 69 5.85 -13.36 -0.06
CA PRO A 69 5.07 -14.56 0.22
C PRO A 69 5.45 -15.23 1.55
N ARG A 70 6.69 -15.06 2.01
CA ARG A 70 7.19 -15.63 3.27
C ARG A 70 6.78 -14.82 4.49
N ARG A 71 7.00 -13.49 4.46
CA ARG A 71 6.74 -12.59 5.60
C ARG A 71 5.33 -12.01 5.61
N LYS A 72 4.59 -12.12 4.49
CA LYS A 72 3.24 -11.56 4.29
C LYS A 72 3.16 -10.05 4.48
N VAL A 73 4.22 -9.33 4.11
CA VAL A 73 4.34 -7.87 4.21
C VAL A 73 4.64 -7.26 2.86
N ALA A 74 4.19 -6.04 2.63
CA ALA A 74 4.54 -5.25 1.46
C ALA A 74 6.03 -4.89 1.51
N VAL A 75 6.74 -5.11 0.39
CA VAL A 75 8.16 -4.82 0.22
C VAL A 75 8.39 -3.38 -0.22
N MET A 76 9.64 -2.94 -0.15
CA MET A 76 10.00 -1.55 -0.45
C MET A 76 9.84 -1.21 -1.92
N SER A 77 10.41 -2.01 -2.84
CA SER A 77 10.30 -1.65 -4.26
C SER A 77 10.41 -2.84 -5.21
N LEU A 78 9.79 -2.64 -6.37
CA LEU A 78 9.80 -3.48 -7.55
C LEU A 78 10.42 -2.72 -8.72
N TYR A 79 10.73 -3.42 -9.80
CA TYR A 79 10.90 -2.84 -11.12
C TYR A 79 9.57 -2.77 -11.89
N ASP A 80 9.55 -2.08 -13.01
CA ASP A 80 8.39 -1.92 -13.88
C ASP A 80 7.94 -3.20 -14.60
N ASP A 81 8.74 -4.25 -14.57
CA ASP A 81 8.39 -5.61 -14.98
C ASP A 81 7.84 -6.47 -13.79
N PHE A 82 7.60 -5.81 -12.66
CA PHE A 82 7.13 -6.38 -11.39
C PHE A 82 8.12 -7.32 -10.69
N SER A 83 9.34 -7.46 -11.17
CA SER A 83 10.38 -8.18 -10.43
C SER A 83 10.78 -7.41 -9.15
N MET A 84 11.11 -8.16 -8.10
CA MET A 84 11.51 -7.56 -6.83
C MET A 84 12.87 -6.85 -6.95
N ARG A 85 12.91 -5.58 -6.57
CA ARG A 85 14.13 -4.77 -6.50
C ARG A 85 14.70 -4.74 -5.07
N ASP A 86 13.87 -4.37 -4.09
CA ASP A 86 14.25 -4.27 -2.68
C ASP A 86 13.22 -4.95 -1.79
N GLY A 87 13.64 -6.04 -1.15
CA GLY A 87 12.81 -6.83 -0.25
C GLY A 87 12.70 -6.29 1.18
N LEU A 88 13.29 -5.13 1.51
CA LEU A 88 13.06 -4.45 2.78
C LEU A 88 11.55 -4.22 2.95
N ALA A 89 10.99 -4.45 4.14
CA ALA A 89 9.66 -4.00 4.47
C ALA A 89 9.74 -2.80 5.43
N ARG A 90 8.89 -1.80 5.21
CA ARG A 90 8.66 -0.69 6.14
C ARG A 90 7.25 -0.73 6.67
N LEU A 91 6.98 -0.02 7.76
CA LEU A 91 5.65 0.03 8.36
C LEU A 91 4.64 0.72 7.44
N TRP A 92 4.99 1.87 6.86
CA TRP A 92 4.05 2.71 6.12
C TRP A 92 3.39 2.01 4.89
N PRO A 93 4.06 1.15 4.11
CA PRO A 93 3.37 0.44 3.03
C PRO A 93 2.26 -0.50 3.51
N GLN A 94 2.37 -1.03 4.73
CA GLN A 94 1.34 -1.90 5.32
C GLN A 94 0.09 -1.10 5.68
N THR A 95 0.26 0.14 6.17
CA THR A 95 -0.85 1.05 6.44
C THR A 95 -1.55 1.49 5.16
N GLU A 96 -0.80 1.75 4.08
CA GLU A 96 -1.37 2.09 2.78
C GLU A 96 -2.16 0.93 2.18
N TRP A 97 -1.63 -0.30 2.33
CA TRP A 97 -2.36 -1.51 1.93
C TRP A 97 -3.71 -1.62 2.66
N LEU A 98 -3.73 -1.44 3.98
CA LEU A 98 -4.98 -1.44 4.76
C LEU A 98 -5.96 -0.36 4.27
N LYS A 99 -5.51 0.89 4.12
CA LYS A 99 -6.34 2.01 3.65
C LYS A 99 -6.97 1.71 2.29
N ALA A 100 -6.17 1.25 1.34
CA ALA A 100 -6.64 0.93 0.00
C ALA A 100 -7.65 -0.22 0.01
N ALA A 101 -7.40 -1.28 0.78
CA ALA A 101 -8.27 -2.43 0.89
C ALA A 101 -9.66 -2.05 1.45
N VAL A 102 -9.71 -1.37 2.59
CA VAL A 102 -11.00 -0.98 3.20
C VAL A 102 -11.75 0.03 2.33
N ARG A 103 -11.04 0.95 1.68
CA ARG A 103 -11.68 1.93 0.80
C ARG A 103 -12.23 1.30 -0.47
N LEU A 104 -11.54 0.35 -1.09
CA LEU A 104 -12.07 -0.43 -2.21
C LEU A 104 -13.28 -1.27 -1.80
N ALA A 105 -13.25 -1.87 -0.60
CA ALA A 105 -14.40 -2.59 -0.06
C ALA A 105 -15.65 -1.70 0.11
N SER A 106 -15.48 -0.39 0.36
CA SER A 106 -16.61 0.53 0.51
C SER A 106 -17.32 0.90 -0.80
N VAL A 107 -16.73 0.60 -1.94
CA VAL A 107 -17.27 0.92 -3.29
C VAL A 107 -17.49 -0.31 -4.15
N THR A 108 -17.48 -1.49 -3.54
CA THR A 108 -17.69 -2.79 -4.20
C THR A 108 -18.69 -3.62 -3.42
N ASP A 109 -19.27 -4.65 -4.05
CA ASP A 109 -20.28 -5.53 -3.49
C ASP A 109 -19.87 -7.00 -3.60
N GLY A 110 -20.66 -7.87 -2.95
CA GLY A 110 -20.59 -9.32 -3.09
C GLY A 110 -19.18 -9.88 -2.83
N GLU A 111 -18.73 -10.76 -3.72
CA GLU A 111 -17.43 -11.44 -3.61
C GLU A 111 -16.24 -10.48 -3.72
N GLU A 112 -16.35 -9.45 -4.53
CA GLU A 112 -15.27 -8.47 -4.70
C GLU A 112 -15.05 -7.70 -3.39
N ARG A 113 -16.13 -7.27 -2.73
CA ARG A 113 -16.04 -6.63 -1.40
C ARG A 113 -15.40 -7.55 -0.38
N GLN A 114 -15.80 -8.84 -0.34
CA GLN A 114 -15.23 -9.81 0.60
C GLN A 114 -13.73 -10.03 0.37
N ARG A 115 -13.29 -10.05 -0.90
CA ARG A 115 -11.87 -10.11 -1.26
C ARG A 115 -11.08 -8.94 -0.69
N TYR A 116 -11.58 -7.72 -0.84
CA TYR A 116 -10.90 -6.54 -0.28
C TYR A 116 -10.90 -6.52 1.25
N LEU A 117 -11.98 -6.94 1.90
CA LEU A 117 -12.00 -7.07 3.37
C LEU A 117 -10.99 -8.11 3.87
N ALA A 118 -10.88 -9.26 3.20
CA ALA A 118 -9.88 -10.28 3.51
C ALA A 118 -8.45 -9.77 3.32
N SER A 119 -8.21 -8.96 2.28
CA SER A 119 -6.94 -8.28 2.05
C SER A 119 -6.63 -7.27 3.17
N GLY A 120 -7.63 -6.52 3.63
CA GLY A 120 -7.50 -5.61 4.78
C GLY A 120 -7.09 -6.34 6.06
N LEU A 121 -7.68 -7.51 6.33
CA LEU A 121 -7.28 -8.37 7.46
C LEU A 121 -5.82 -8.84 7.32
N SER A 122 -5.39 -9.17 6.09
CA SER A 122 -4.00 -9.52 5.82
C SER A 122 -3.05 -8.35 6.08
N ALA A 123 -3.44 -7.13 5.71
CA ALA A 123 -2.67 -5.91 5.98
C ALA A 123 -2.56 -5.62 7.50
N ILE A 124 -3.63 -5.87 8.28
CA ILE A 124 -3.58 -5.78 9.74
C ILE A 124 -2.56 -6.79 10.30
N GLY A 125 -2.59 -8.03 9.81
CA GLY A 125 -1.61 -9.05 10.19
C GLY A 125 -0.17 -8.65 9.83
N ALA A 126 0.01 -7.95 8.72
CA ALA A 126 1.32 -7.41 8.31
C ALA A 126 1.79 -6.24 9.20
N LEU A 127 0.86 -5.45 9.75
CA LEU A 127 1.16 -4.34 10.67
C LEU A 127 1.55 -4.79 12.08
N GLN A 128 0.91 -5.84 12.59
CA GLN A 128 1.09 -6.27 13.97
C GLN A 128 2.56 -6.41 14.40
N PRO A 129 3.46 -7.08 13.66
CA PRO A 129 4.85 -7.20 14.07
C PRO A 129 5.58 -5.86 14.23
N PHE A 130 5.21 -4.84 13.45
CA PHE A 130 5.82 -3.51 13.56
C PHE A 130 5.36 -2.75 14.81
N LEU A 131 4.17 -3.07 15.32
CA LEU A 131 3.59 -2.44 16.51
C LEU A 131 3.88 -3.21 17.80
N ASP A 132 4.35 -4.45 17.70
CA ASP A 132 4.73 -5.29 18.82
C ASP A 132 6.16 -4.93 19.31
N THR A 133 6.22 -3.85 20.09
CA THR A 133 7.48 -3.31 20.64
C THR A 133 7.51 -3.43 22.17
N PRO A 134 8.71 -3.49 22.79
CA PRO A 134 8.85 -3.54 24.25
C PRO A 134 8.24 -2.34 24.98
N VAL A 135 8.15 -1.18 24.30
CA VAL A 135 7.60 0.05 24.85
C VAL A 135 6.27 0.36 24.19
N LYS A 136 5.19 0.32 24.95
CA LYS A 136 3.84 0.59 24.46
C LYS A 136 3.73 1.97 23.79
N GLY A 137 3.17 1.99 22.59
CA GLY A 137 2.96 3.21 21.80
C GLY A 137 4.12 3.58 20.90
N LEU A 138 5.19 2.78 20.88
CA LEU A 138 6.24 2.88 19.86
C LEU A 138 6.01 1.85 18.75
N TRP A 139 6.82 1.94 17.69
CA TRP A 139 6.78 1.03 16.55
C TRP A 139 8.16 0.82 15.96
N PHE A 140 8.37 -0.34 15.32
CA PHE A 140 9.49 -0.56 14.41
C PHE A 140 9.16 0.03 13.03
N ASP A 141 10.17 0.58 12.35
CA ASP A 141 9.96 1.11 11.00
C ASP A 141 10.40 0.13 9.90
N LYS A 142 11.45 -0.67 10.15
CA LYS A 142 12.10 -1.47 9.11
C LYS A 142 12.25 -2.93 9.48
N TRP A 143 11.89 -3.80 8.55
CA TRP A 143 12.09 -5.25 8.62
C TRP A 143 12.87 -5.73 7.41
N PRO A 144 14.21 -5.91 7.51
CA PRO A 144 15.03 -6.47 6.43
C PRO A 144 14.58 -7.87 6.00
N ALA A 145 14.91 -8.26 4.75
CA ALA A 145 14.45 -9.54 4.19
C ALA A 145 15.07 -10.78 4.87
N ASP A 146 16.26 -10.63 5.42
CA ASP A 146 17.16 -11.70 5.87
C ASP A 146 17.44 -11.73 7.38
N ARG A 147 16.93 -10.75 8.14
CA ARG A 147 17.18 -10.59 9.58
C ARG A 147 15.99 -10.00 10.32
N PRO A 148 15.98 -9.99 11.68
CA PRO A 148 14.93 -9.37 12.47
C PRO A 148 14.75 -7.87 12.19
N MET A 149 13.63 -7.32 12.68
CA MET A 149 13.37 -5.88 12.63
C MET A 149 14.51 -5.08 13.26
N LEU A 150 14.76 -3.89 12.70
CA LEU A 150 15.80 -3.01 13.19
C LEU A 150 15.29 -2.28 14.44
N ASP A 151 16.07 -2.38 15.52
CA ASP A 151 15.86 -1.60 16.74
C ASP A 151 16.58 -0.25 16.59
N GLU A 152 15.89 0.68 15.92
CA GLU A 152 16.38 2.03 15.67
C GLU A 152 15.20 3.03 15.79
N PRO A 153 15.49 4.32 16.01
CA PRO A 153 14.44 5.34 16.05
C PRO A 153 13.61 5.35 14.77
N ALA A 154 12.29 5.18 14.92
CA ALA A 154 11.35 5.26 13.82
C ALA A 154 11.09 6.73 13.43
N PRO A 155 10.93 7.06 12.12
CA PRO A 155 10.57 8.40 11.71
C PRO A 155 9.20 8.82 12.26
N ALA A 156 9.11 10.03 12.82
CA ALA A 156 7.85 10.56 13.33
C ALA A 156 6.77 10.68 12.24
N SER A 157 7.17 10.86 10.98
CA SER A 157 6.27 10.88 9.81
C SER A 157 5.47 9.57 9.64
N THR A 158 5.98 8.43 10.10
CA THR A 158 5.26 7.16 10.07
C THR A 158 3.97 7.20 10.91
N PHE A 159 3.91 8.03 11.96
CA PHE A 159 2.72 8.19 12.79
C PHE A 159 1.51 8.68 12.01
N TYR A 160 1.70 9.59 11.05
CA TYR A 160 0.65 10.04 10.13
C TYR A 160 0.00 8.86 9.41
N HIS A 161 0.81 7.96 8.85
CA HIS A 161 0.32 6.78 8.14
C HIS A 161 -0.50 5.84 9.05
N ILE A 162 -0.03 5.62 10.29
CA ILE A 162 -0.73 4.79 11.29
C ILE A 162 -2.11 5.38 11.59
N VAL A 163 -2.17 6.66 11.97
CA VAL A 163 -3.42 7.34 12.35
C VAL A 163 -4.40 7.37 11.19
N CYS A 164 -3.93 7.69 9.97
CA CYS A 164 -4.78 7.71 8.79
C CYS A 164 -5.35 6.32 8.47
N ALA A 165 -4.58 5.24 8.67
CA ALA A 165 -5.06 3.89 8.42
C ALA A 165 -6.14 3.46 9.41
N ILE A 166 -5.97 3.79 10.70
CA ILE A 166 -6.98 3.52 11.73
C ILE A 166 -8.27 4.29 11.43
N TYR A 167 -8.14 5.60 11.19
CA TYR A 167 -9.30 6.44 10.88
C TYR A 167 -10.06 5.96 9.63
N GLU A 168 -9.35 5.58 8.58
CA GLU A 168 -9.96 5.07 7.36
C GLU A 168 -10.70 3.74 7.59
N ALA A 169 -10.12 2.84 8.37
CA ALA A 169 -10.75 1.57 8.72
C ALA A 169 -12.01 1.78 9.57
N GLU A 170 -11.94 2.62 10.59
CA GLU A 170 -13.11 2.97 11.42
C GLU A 170 -14.22 3.61 10.59
N ALA A 171 -13.90 4.58 9.73
CA ALA A 171 -14.89 5.28 8.91
C ALA A 171 -15.63 4.34 7.94
N VAL A 172 -14.95 3.31 7.40
CA VAL A 172 -15.58 2.33 6.50
C VAL A 172 -16.39 1.29 7.27
N LEU A 173 -15.91 0.84 8.42
CA LEU A 173 -16.60 -0.20 9.21
C LEU A 173 -17.83 0.35 9.94
N ALA A 174 -17.78 1.58 10.45
CA ALA A 174 -18.92 2.22 11.16
C ALA A 174 -20.15 2.48 10.28
N VAL A 175 -20.00 2.55 8.96
CA VAL A 175 -21.12 2.77 8.01
C VAL A 175 -21.99 1.50 7.84
N HIS A 176 -21.56 0.37 8.38
CA HIS A 176 -22.22 -0.93 8.21
C HIS A 176 -22.82 -1.51 9.51
N GLU A 177 -22.84 -0.73 10.58
CA GLU A 177 -23.64 -0.97 11.80
C GLU A 177 -24.96 -0.17 11.72
#